data_1de41d0ea92106361c84b1831ab012db
#
_entry.id   1de41d0ea92106361c84b1831ab012db
#
_cell.length_a   1.000
_cell.length_b   1.000
_cell.length_c   1.000
_cell.angle_alpha   90.00
_cell.angle_beta   90.00
_cell.angle_gamma   90.00
#
_symmetry.space_group_name_H-M   'P 1'
#
loop_
_entity.id
_entity.type
_entity.pdbx_description
1 polymer ?
#
loop_
_entity_poly.entity_id
_entity_poly.type
_entity_poly.pdbx_seq_one_letter_code
_entity_poly.pdbx_strand_id
1 'polypeptide(L)'
;MASKITVKAPSSTANLGPGFDTFGLAIDAFYDEITLTKTKNGITIITDDNIPTNPENNTAGLVVKNMKKKLKIKSGIEIKIKKGIPAGFGMGSSAGSAAAAAVAFDKLFKIKLNSNALVEFAGFGEKASAGSIHYDNVAASVLGGFVIVKTNPLDVITIDPPMNLRMCIAVPKIQVPKKKTKVSRGVIPKKVKLTDVVANISNASSIVAGFMKKDPKLIGNSIKDVIVEPARQH
;
A
#
# COMPACT_ATOMS: atom_id res chain seq x y z
N MET A 1 -24.25 17.34 -8.01
CA MET A 1 -23.34 16.30 -7.47
C MET A 1 -22.05 16.37 -8.25
N ALA A 2 -20.88 16.19 -7.62
CA ALA A 2 -19.61 16.17 -8.35
C ALA A 2 -19.63 15.06 -9.40
N SER A 3 -19.30 15.39 -10.65
CA SER A 3 -19.16 14.42 -11.75
C SER A 3 -17.72 13.86 -11.84
N LYS A 4 -16.77 14.51 -11.15
CA LYS A 4 -15.34 14.23 -11.22
C LYS A 4 -14.69 14.46 -9.85
N ILE A 5 -13.78 13.55 -9.46
CA ILE A 5 -12.96 13.65 -8.23
C ILE A 5 -11.53 13.24 -8.56
N THR A 6 -10.57 14.00 -8.07
CA THR A 6 -9.14 13.68 -8.14
C THR A 6 -8.60 13.45 -6.73
N VAL A 7 -7.82 12.38 -6.55
CA VAL A 7 -7.15 12.03 -5.31
C VAL A 7 -5.68 11.72 -5.60
N LYS A 8 -4.79 12.22 -4.75
CA LYS A 8 -3.39 11.83 -4.68
C LYS A 8 -3.19 10.90 -3.50
N ALA A 9 -2.49 9.80 -3.70
CA ALA A 9 -2.08 8.90 -2.63
C ALA A 9 -0.55 8.84 -2.56
N PRO A 10 0.02 8.87 -1.35
CA PRO A 10 1.47 8.87 -1.16
C PRO A 10 2.07 7.50 -1.46
N SER A 11 3.37 7.50 -1.74
CA SER A 11 4.20 6.31 -1.65
C SER A 11 4.24 5.77 -0.23
N SER A 12 4.65 4.52 -0.08
CA SER A 12 4.73 3.87 1.23
C SER A 12 5.89 2.89 1.28
N THR A 13 6.42 2.67 2.47
CA THR A 13 7.31 1.54 2.76
C THR A 13 6.59 0.59 3.71
N ALA A 14 6.92 -0.68 3.62
CA ALA A 14 6.31 -1.72 4.42
C ALA A 14 7.37 -2.52 5.19
N ASN A 15 6.90 -3.32 6.12
CA ASN A 15 7.69 -4.19 6.99
C ASN A 15 8.52 -3.45 8.05
N LEU A 16 9.27 -2.40 7.71
CA LEU A 16 10.14 -1.65 8.62
C LEU A 16 11.04 -2.59 9.46
N GLY A 17 11.67 -3.55 8.80
CA GLY A 17 12.42 -4.64 9.43
C GLY A 17 11.49 -5.71 10.00
N PRO A 18 11.31 -5.81 11.34
CA PRO A 18 10.65 -6.95 11.99
C PRO A 18 9.12 -6.99 11.84
N GLY A 19 8.50 -5.96 11.28
CA GLY A 19 7.04 -5.88 11.08
C GLY A 19 6.55 -6.47 9.76
N PHE A 20 7.12 -7.58 9.33
CA PHE A 20 6.80 -8.24 8.07
C PHE A 20 5.28 -8.46 7.90
N ASP A 21 4.73 -7.99 6.75
CA ASP A 21 3.30 -8.02 6.40
C ASP A 21 2.35 -7.36 7.44
N THR A 22 2.90 -6.59 8.39
CA THR A 22 2.16 -5.96 9.48
C THR A 22 2.34 -4.46 9.51
N PHE A 23 3.56 -3.95 9.30
CA PHE A 23 3.86 -2.53 9.39
C PHE A 23 3.91 -1.87 8.03
N GLY A 24 3.27 -0.69 7.93
CA GLY A 24 3.38 0.21 6.79
C GLY A 24 3.63 1.64 7.26
N LEU A 25 4.32 2.42 6.44
CA LEU A 25 4.56 3.83 6.69
C LEU A 25 4.39 4.62 5.39
N ALA A 26 3.53 5.62 5.41
CA ALA A 26 3.38 6.55 4.29
C ALA A 26 4.62 7.44 4.17
N ILE A 27 5.03 7.70 2.93
CA ILE A 27 6.23 8.49 2.61
C ILE A 27 5.82 9.70 1.78
N ASP A 28 6.12 10.88 2.28
CA ASP A 28 5.88 12.17 1.61
C ASP A 28 7.00 12.49 0.61
N ALA A 29 7.15 11.66 -0.42
CA ALA A 29 8.17 11.84 -1.46
C ALA A 29 7.60 11.74 -2.88
N PHE A 30 6.73 10.76 -3.11
CA PHE A 30 6.15 10.48 -4.42
C PHE A 30 4.65 10.21 -4.28
N TYR A 31 3.88 10.52 -5.32
CA TYR A 31 2.43 10.37 -5.30
C TYR A 31 1.92 9.82 -6.63
N ASP A 32 0.96 8.92 -6.57
CA ASP A 32 0.09 8.62 -7.70
C ASP A 32 -1.16 9.49 -7.64
N GLU A 33 -1.64 9.92 -8.80
CA GLU A 33 -2.87 10.70 -8.90
C GLU A 33 -3.91 9.93 -9.71
N ILE A 34 -5.09 9.75 -9.13
CA ILE A 34 -6.24 9.12 -9.79
C ILE A 34 -7.38 10.11 -9.88
N THR A 35 -7.87 10.32 -11.09
CA THR A 35 -9.09 11.07 -11.33
C THR A 35 -10.19 10.11 -11.80
N LEU A 36 -11.31 10.08 -11.08
CA LEU A 36 -12.52 9.36 -11.49
C LEU A 36 -13.57 10.33 -12.01
N THR A 37 -14.11 10.05 -13.20
CA THR A 37 -15.21 10.80 -13.81
C THR A 37 -16.38 9.85 -14.06
N LYS A 38 -17.61 10.28 -13.70
CA LYS A 38 -18.83 9.51 -14.00
C LYS A 38 -19.10 9.56 -15.50
N THR A 39 -19.39 8.40 -16.09
CA THR A 39 -19.79 8.23 -17.48
C THR A 39 -21.11 7.45 -17.59
N LYS A 40 -21.62 7.27 -18.79
CA LYS A 40 -22.86 6.51 -18.98
C LYS A 40 -22.64 5.02 -18.68
N ASN A 41 -21.64 4.40 -19.28
CA ASN A 41 -21.43 2.95 -19.22
C ASN A 41 -19.94 2.58 -19.13
N GLY A 42 -19.67 1.38 -18.67
CA GLY A 42 -18.33 0.76 -18.70
C GLY A 42 -17.36 1.28 -17.66
N ILE A 43 -16.12 0.82 -17.77
CA ILE A 43 -14.94 1.32 -17.06
C ILE A 43 -13.87 1.53 -18.13
N THR A 44 -13.37 2.74 -18.28
CA THR A 44 -12.26 3.09 -19.19
C THR A 44 -11.09 3.63 -18.40
N ILE A 45 -9.87 3.31 -18.85
CA ILE A 45 -8.64 3.82 -18.24
C ILE A 45 -7.90 4.68 -19.26
N ILE A 46 -7.50 5.87 -18.84
CA ILE A 46 -6.70 6.83 -19.61
C ILE A 46 -5.42 7.10 -18.83
N THR A 47 -4.28 6.95 -19.50
CA THR A 47 -2.96 7.21 -18.92
C THR A 47 -1.93 7.43 -20.03
N ASP A 48 -0.93 8.26 -19.76
CA ASP A 48 0.25 8.45 -20.60
C ASP A 48 1.41 7.54 -20.13
N ASP A 49 1.23 6.82 -19.01
CA ASP A 49 2.22 5.93 -18.46
C ASP A 49 2.14 4.52 -19.10
N ASN A 50 3.26 3.82 -19.16
CA ASN A 50 3.34 2.47 -19.72
C ASN A 50 2.80 1.42 -18.72
N ILE A 51 1.48 1.44 -18.49
CA ILE A 51 0.76 0.51 -17.60
C ILE A 51 -0.46 -0.07 -18.32
N PRO A 52 -0.99 -1.24 -17.90
CA PRO A 52 -2.18 -1.82 -18.51
C PRO A 52 -3.41 -0.90 -18.44
N THR A 53 -4.11 -0.75 -19.57
CA THR A 53 -5.37 0.00 -19.64
C THR A 53 -6.61 -0.89 -19.55
N ASN A 54 -6.45 -2.22 -19.56
CA ASN A 54 -7.53 -3.14 -19.24
C ASN A 54 -7.82 -3.08 -17.72
N PRO A 55 -9.08 -2.78 -17.30
CA PRO A 55 -9.43 -2.66 -15.88
C PRO A 55 -9.15 -3.91 -15.03
N GLU A 56 -9.12 -5.09 -15.63
CA GLU A 56 -8.85 -6.35 -14.90
C GLU A 56 -7.36 -6.56 -14.61
N ASN A 57 -6.50 -5.95 -15.41
CA ASN A 57 -5.05 -6.06 -15.31
C ASN A 57 -4.41 -4.79 -14.71
N ASN A 58 -5.23 -3.83 -14.31
CA ASN A 58 -4.80 -2.56 -13.74
C ASN A 58 -5.28 -2.46 -12.28
N THR A 59 -4.40 -2.08 -11.38
CA THR A 59 -4.67 -2.00 -9.95
C THR A 59 -5.84 -1.07 -9.63
N ALA A 60 -5.84 0.17 -10.14
CA ALA A 60 -6.93 1.12 -9.94
C ALA A 60 -8.23 0.64 -10.61
N GLY A 61 -8.13 0.06 -11.81
CA GLY A 61 -9.24 -0.53 -12.53
C GLY A 61 -9.92 -1.65 -11.76
N LEU A 62 -9.12 -2.54 -11.17
CA LEU A 62 -9.63 -3.68 -10.39
C LEU A 62 -10.33 -3.22 -9.11
N VAL A 63 -9.79 -2.20 -8.41
CA VAL A 63 -10.45 -1.55 -7.27
C VAL A 63 -11.80 -0.99 -7.66
N VAL A 64 -11.85 -0.14 -8.69
CA VAL A 64 -13.08 0.49 -9.16
C VAL A 64 -14.12 -0.56 -9.60
N LYS A 65 -13.70 -1.61 -10.32
CA LYS A 65 -14.56 -2.72 -10.74
C LYS A 65 -15.17 -3.45 -9.53
N ASN A 66 -14.35 -3.76 -8.51
CA ASN A 66 -14.81 -4.45 -7.31
C ASN A 66 -15.77 -3.59 -6.49
N MET A 67 -15.41 -2.32 -6.23
CA MET A 67 -16.28 -1.38 -5.51
C MET A 67 -17.61 -1.19 -6.24
N LYS A 68 -17.56 -0.98 -7.56
CA LYS A 68 -18.77 -0.84 -8.39
C LYS A 68 -19.70 -2.04 -8.26
N LYS A 69 -19.15 -3.26 -8.28
CA LYS A 69 -19.90 -4.52 -8.12
C LYS A 69 -20.50 -4.66 -6.72
N LYS A 70 -19.67 -4.55 -5.67
CA LYS A 70 -20.09 -4.75 -4.27
C LYS A 70 -21.09 -3.69 -3.81
N LEU A 71 -20.93 -2.45 -4.26
CA LEU A 71 -21.78 -1.30 -3.89
C LEU A 71 -22.93 -1.06 -4.86
N LYS A 72 -23.12 -1.95 -5.85
CA LYS A 72 -24.21 -1.93 -6.84
C LYS A 72 -24.33 -0.61 -7.63
N ILE A 73 -23.19 0.04 -7.92
CA ILE A 73 -23.13 1.29 -8.69
C ILE A 73 -23.30 0.97 -10.19
N LYS A 74 -24.31 1.57 -10.82
CA LYS A 74 -24.66 1.32 -12.24
C LYS A 74 -23.91 2.21 -13.22
N SER A 75 -23.60 3.47 -12.85
CA SER A 75 -22.91 4.43 -13.74
C SER A 75 -21.59 3.90 -14.26
N GLY A 76 -21.19 4.30 -15.47
CA GLY A 76 -19.85 4.10 -15.98
C GLY A 76 -18.84 4.99 -15.24
N ILE A 77 -17.56 4.67 -15.37
CA ILE A 77 -16.46 5.40 -14.73
C ILE A 77 -15.27 5.46 -15.68
N GLU A 78 -14.79 6.66 -15.92
CA GLU A 78 -13.51 6.91 -16.54
C GLU A 78 -12.47 7.10 -15.45
N ILE A 79 -11.32 6.42 -15.57
CA ILE A 79 -10.20 6.44 -14.64
C ILE A 79 -9.01 7.07 -15.34
N LYS A 80 -8.65 8.30 -15.01
CA LYS A 80 -7.39 8.89 -15.45
C LYS A 80 -6.31 8.63 -14.40
N ILE A 81 -5.20 8.03 -14.82
CA ILE A 81 -4.06 7.66 -13.96
C ILE A 81 -2.86 8.50 -14.33
N LYS A 82 -2.21 9.09 -13.34
CA LYS A 82 -0.90 9.72 -13.45
C LYS A 82 0.01 9.10 -12.40
N LYS A 83 1.03 8.37 -12.88
CA LYS A 83 2.02 7.71 -12.02
C LYS A 83 3.09 8.71 -11.59
N GLY A 84 3.47 8.66 -10.33
CA GLY A 84 4.59 9.40 -9.79
C GLY A 84 5.42 8.55 -8.84
N ILE A 85 4.89 7.41 -8.37
CA ILE A 85 5.59 6.49 -7.49
C ILE A 85 6.41 5.51 -8.34
N PRO A 86 7.75 5.46 -8.18
CA PRO A 86 8.61 4.55 -8.92
C PRO A 86 8.20 3.09 -8.72
N ALA A 87 7.94 2.38 -9.83
CA ALA A 87 7.48 1.00 -9.81
C ALA A 87 8.64 0.02 -9.56
N GLY A 88 8.40 -1.02 -8.76
CA GLY A 88 9.34 -2.13 -8.55
C GLY A 88 10.39 -1.91 -7.46
N PHE A 89 10.47 -0.74 -6.85
CA PHE A 89 11.47 -0.40 -5.84
C PHE A 89 10.98 -0.55 -4.38
N GLY A 90 9.83 -1.19 -4.15
CA GLY A 90 9.30 -1.40 -2.80
C GLY A 90 8.63 -0.16 -2.19
N MET A 91 8.32 0.85 -3.00
CA MET A 91 7.70 2.10 -2.56
C MET A 91 6.17 2.12 -2.69
N GLY A 92 5.53 0.98 -2.76
CA GLY A 92 4.07 0.88 -2.79
C GLY A 92 3.41 1.47 -4.03
N SER A 93 4.05 1.38 -5.24
CA SER A 93 3.50 2.00 -6.46
C SER A 93 2.12 1.45 -6.85
N SER A 94 1.85 0.16 -6.70
CA SER A 94 0.51 -0.41 -6.91
C SER A 94 -0.44 0.00 -5.78
N ALA A 95 0.03 -0.01 -4.54
CA ALA A 95 -0.75 0.39 -3.37
C ALA A 95 -1.22 1.85 -3.44
N GLY A 96 -0.36 2.77 -3.90
CA GLY A 96 -0.73 4.18 -4.12
C GLY A 96 -1.85 4.33 -5.14
N SER A 97 -1.74 3.65 -6.29
CA SER A 97 -2.83 3.67 -7.29
C SER A 97 -4.13 3.06 -6.76
N ALA A 98 -4.04 1.94 -5.99
CA ALA A 98 -5.20 1.31 -5.37
C ALA A 98 -5.87 2.21 -4.33
N ALA A 99 -5.07 2.82 -3.45
CA ALA A 99 -5.51 3.73 -2.42
C ALA A 99 -6.22 4.95 -3.00
N ALA A 100 -5.57 5.63 -3.97
CA ALA A 100 -6.16 6.79 -4.65
C ALA A 100 -7.49 6.44 -5.32
N ALA A 101 -7.58 5.27 -5.98
CA ALA A 101 -8.80 4.81 -6.64
C ALA A 101 -9.94 4.54 -5.64
N ALA A 102 -9.66 3.86 -4.52
CA ALA A 102 -10.66 3.56 -3.51
C ALA A 102 -11.20 4.84 -2.85
N VAL A 103 -10.32 5.75 -2.45
CA VAL A 103 -10.70 7.03 -1.84
C VAL A 103 -11.45 7.93 -2.84
N ALA A 104 -11.00 7.97 -4.11
CA ALA A 104 -11.69 8.73 -5.13
C ALA A 104 -13.11 8.20 -5.38
N PHE A 105 -13.27 6.88 -5.40
CA PHE A 105 -14.57 6.23 -5.58
C PHE A 105 -15.51 6.56 -4.40
N ASP A 106 -15.05 6.41 -3.17
CA ASP A 106 -15.81 6.73 -1.98
C ASP A 106 -16.31 8.19 -2.00
N LYS A 107 -15.42 9.15 -2.31
CA LYS A 107 -15.74 10.57 -2.42
C LYS A 107 -16.69 10.86 -3.58
N LEU A 108 -16.49 10.24 -4.76
CA LEU A 108 -17.30 10.48 -5.96
C LEU A 108 -18.76 10.05 -5.76
N PHE A 109 -18.98 8.95 -5.05
CA PHE A 109 -20.30 8.40 -4.78
C PHE A 109 -20.82 8.72 -3.38
N LYS A 110 -20.05 9.44 -2.54
CA LYS A 110 -20.40 9.86 -1.16
C LYS A 110 -20.85 8.69 -0.28
N ILE A 111 -20.11 7.57 -0.34
CA ILE A 111 -20.47 6.34 0.35
C ILE A 111 -20.16 6.43 1.85
N LYS A 112 -19.06 7.13 2.22
CA LYS A 112 -18.57 7.33 3.60
C LYS A 112 -18.12 6.00 4.25
N LEU A 113 -17.29 5.26 3.55
CA LEU A 113 -16.69 4.04 4.08
C LEU A 113 -15.78 4.35 5.28
N ASN A 114 -15.73 3.45 6.24
CA ASN A 114 -14.74 3.51 7.31
C ASN A 114 -13.35 3.11 6.81
N SER A 115 -12.31 3.35 7.63
CA SER A 115 -10.91 3.09 7.29
C SER A 115 -10.66 1.65 6.86
N ASN A 116 -11.16 0.67 7.63
CA ASN A 116 -10.96 -0.75 7.33
C ASN A 116 -11.60 -1.16 6.00
N ALA A 117 -12.81 -0.68 5.71
CA ALA A 117 -13.47 -0.94 4.44
C ALA A 117 -12.74 -0.30 3.24
N LEU A 118 -12.22 0.92 3.39
CA LEU A 118 -11.39 1.55 2.35
C LEU A 118 -10.12 0.75 2.07
N VAL A 119 -9.42 0.31 3.13
CA VAL A 119 -8.22 -0.52 3.01
C VAL A 119 -8.55 -1.88 2.39
N GLU A 120 -9.67 -2.51 2.77
CA GLU A 120 -10.12 -3.78 2.17
C GLU A 120 -10.36 -3.64 0.67
N PHE A 121 -11.09 -2.60 0.25
CA PHE A 121 -11.34 -2.36 -1.17
C PHE A 121 -10.07 -2.04 -1.95
N ALA A 122 -9.19 -1.20 -1.40
CA ALA A 122 -7.92 -0.88 -2.03
C ALA A 122 -7.01 -2.12 -2.12
N GLY A 123 -6.94 -2.93 -1.06
CA GLY A 123 -6.19 -4.18 -1.04
C GLY A 123 -6.60 -5.17 -2.14
N PHE A 124 -7.87 -5.16 -2.54
CA PHE A 124 -8.31 -6.00 -3.65
C PHE A 124 -7.57 -5.69 -4.98
N GLY A 125 -7.14 -4.46 -5.17
CA GLY A 125 -6.35 -4.03 -6.33
C GLY A 125 -4.99 -4.71 -6.43
N GLU A 126 -4.37 -5.08 -5.30
CA GLU A 126 -3.07 -5.75 -5.28
C GLU A 126 -3.07 -7.09 -6.03
N LYS A 127 -4.23 -7.74 -6.20
CA LYS A 127 -4.36 -8.97 -6.99
C LYS A 127 -3.93 -8.78 -8.44
N ALA A 128 -4.07 -7.59 -9.00
CA ALA A 128 -3.64 -7.30 -10.38
C ALA A 128 -2.11 -7.30 -10.53
N SER A 129 -1.37 -6.91 -9.50
CA SER A 129 0.09 -6.77 -9.53
C SER A 129 0.83 -7.92 -8.85
N ALA A 130 0.42 -8.29 -7.65
CA ALA A 130 1.11 -9.26 -6.80
C ALA A 130 0.47 -10.65 -6.78
N GLY A 131 -0.76 -10.80 -7.27
CA GLY A 131 -1.53 -12.04 -7.22
C GLY A 131 -2.07 -12.38 -5.81
N SER A 132 -1.64 -11.67 -4.79
CA SER A 132 -2.07 -11.79 -3.38
C SER A 132 -2.32 -10.41 -2.80
N ILE A 133 -3.09 -10.36 -1.71
CA ILE A 133 -3.41 -9.10 -1.04
C ILE A 133 -2.37 -8.85 0.06
N HIS A 134 -1.77 -7.67 0.02
CA HIS A 134 -0.87 -7.15 1.04
C HIS A 134 -1.41 -5.82 1.51
N TYR A 135 -1.78 -5.74 2.78
CA TYR A 135 -2.48 -4.56 3.31
C TYR A 135 -1.54 -3.49 3.87
N ASP A 136 -0.29 -3.80 4.17
CA ASP A 136 0.69 -2.91 4.81
C ASP A 136 0.93 -1.63 4.00
N ASN A 137 1.39 -1.75 2.74
CA ASN A 137 1.56 -0.60 1.85
C ASN A 137 0.23 0.09 1.54
N VAL A 138 -0.83 -0.69 1.31
CA VAL A 138 -2.16 -0.16 0.97
C VAL A 138 -2.72 0.66 2.12
N ALA A 139 -2.69 0.15 3.34
CA ALA A 139 -3.18 0.85 4.52
C ALA A 139 -2.43 2.17 4.74
N ALA A 140 -1.08 2.14 4.63
CA ALA A 140 -0.28 3.34 4.72
C ALA A 140 -0.62 4.38 3.63
N SER A 141 -0.81 3.95 2.38
CA SER A 141 -1.18 4.86 1.28
C SER A 141 -2.62 5.39 1.39
N VAL A 142 -3.56 4.64 2.01
CA VAL A 142 -4.96 5.07 2.24
C VAL A 142 -5.07 6.03 3.41
N LEU A 143 -4.42 5.69 4.56
CA LEU A 143 -4.65 6.35 5.85
C LEU A 143 -3.57 7.37 6.21
N GLY A 144 -2.38 7.24 5.59
CA GLY A 144 -1.22 8.03 6.00
C GLY A 144 -0.56 7.50 7.29
N GLY A 145 0.54 8.15 7.69
CA GLY A 145 1.23 7.85 8.94
C GLY A 145 1.85 6.45 9.01
N PHE A 146 2.13 5.99 10.22
CA PHE A 146 2.52 4.62 10.51
C PHE A 146 1.27 3.78 10.77
N VAL A 147 1.20 2.62 10.14
CA VAL A 147 0.07 1.70 10.28
C VAL A 147 0.50 0.33 10.78
N ILE A 148 -0.33 -0.27 11.61
CA ILE A 148 -0.23 -1.65 12.08
C ILE A 148 -1.44 -2.39 11.52
N VAL A 149 -1.21 -3.42 10.72
CA VAL A 149 -2.26 -4.19 10.08
C VAL A 149 -2.45 -5.53 10.78
N LYS A 150 -3.64 -5.77 11.29
CA LYS A 150 -4.11 -7.08 11.73
C LYS A 150 -5.03 -7.64 10.65
N THR A 151 -4.90 -8.92 10.29
CA THR A 151 -5.57 -9.47 9.11
C THR A 151 -6.78 -10.38 9.40
N ASN A 152 -6.95 -10.89 10.60
CA ASN A 152 -8.01 -11.82 10.95
C ASN A 152 -8.74 -11.43 12.25
N PRO A 153 -9.80 -10.62 12.20
CA PRO A 153 -10.32 -9.85 11.06
C PRO A 153 -9.38 -8.71 10.65
N LEU A 154 -9.60 -8.13 9.45
CA LEU A 154 -8.85 -6.93 9.04
C LEU A 154 -9.18 -5.78 9.98
N ASP A 155 -8.14 -5.27 10.63
CA ASP A 155 -8.19 -4.11 11.49
C ASP A 155 -6.89 -3.32 11.36
N VAL A 156 -6.98 -2.01 11.20
CA VAL A 156 -5.82 -1.14 10.96
C VAL A 156 -5.74 -0.07 12.01
N ILE A 157 -4.63 -0.08 12.74
CA ILE A 157 -4.29 0.94 13.73
C ILE A 157 -3.36 1.95 13.07
N THR A 158 -3.66 3.23 13.18
CA THR A 158 -2.82 4.33 12.70
C THR A 158 -2.17 5.07 13.85
N ILE A 159 -0.91 5.41 13.68
CA ILE A 159 -0.14 6.24 14.63
C ILE A 159 0.54 7.34 13.83
N ASP A 160 0.36 8.59 14.23
CA ASP A 160 1.06 9.71 13.61
C ASP A 160 2.58 9.58 13.84
N PRO A 161 3.42 9.70 12.81
CA PRO A 161 4.87 9.67 13.00
C PRO A 161 5.38 10.90 13.77
N PRO A 162 6.58 10.81 14.37
CA PRO A 162 7.25 12.00 14.89
C PRO A 162 7.44 13.04 13.78
N MET A 163 7.19 14.32 14.03
CA MET A 163 7.34 15.39 13.03
C MET A 163 8.78 15.55 12.52
N ASN A 164 9.76 15.16 13.32
CA ASN A 164 11.18 15.19 12.98
C ASN A 164 11.72 13.85 12.45
N LEU A 165 10.85 12.87 12.17
CA LEU A 165 11.27 11.61 11.56
C LEU A 165 11.74 11.87 10.12
N ARG A 166 13.02 11.64 9.87
CA ARG A 166 13.61 11.76 8.53
C ARG A 166 14.03 10.40 8.03
N MET A 167 13.78 10.18 6.74
CA MET A 167 14.17 8.95 6.05
C MET A 167 14.94 9.30 4.78
N CYS A 168 15.95 8.52 4.46
CA CYS A 168 16.64 8.59 3.19
C CYS A 168 16.18 7.41 2.31
N ILE A 169 15.79 7.71 1.07
CA ILE A 169 15.36 6.72 0.09
C ILE A 169 16.39 6.68 -1.02
N ALA A 170 17.08 5.54 -1.16
CA ALA A 170 18.00 5.30 -2.26
C ALA A 170 17.31 4.44 -3.32
N VAL A 171 17.17 4.98 -4.53
CA VAL A 171 16.60 4.28 -5.68
C VAL A 171 17.73 3.90 -6.63
N PRO A 172 18.15 2.64 -6.70
CA PRO A 172 19.25 2.23 -7.57
C PRO A 172 18.82 2.26 -9.05
N LYS A 173 19.76 2.62 -9.93
CA LYS A 173 19.57 2.54 -11.39
C LYS A 173 19.78 1.10 -11.88
N ILE A 174 18.85 0.21 -11.60
CA ILE A 174 18.90 -1.19 -12.01
C ILE A 174 17.61 -1.57 -12.74
N GLN A 175 17.68 -2.60 -13.59
CA GLN A 175 16.47 -3.21 -14.12
C GLN A 175 15.79 -4.04 -13.03
N VAL A 176 14.52 -3.73 -12.75
CA VAL A 176 13.74 -4.48 -11.77
C VAL A 176 13.35 -5.85 -12.34
N PRO A 177 13.69 -6.96 -11.67
CA PRO A 177 13.32 -8.29 -12.13
C PRO A 177 11.80 -8.47 -12.24
N LYS A 178 11.33 -9.14 -13.30
CA LYS A 178 9.93 -9.54 -13.41
C LYS A 178 9.55 -10.47 -12.24
N LYS A 179 8.34 -10.27 -11.69
CA LYS A 179 7.81 -11.07 -10.56
C LYS A 179 8.63 -10.98 -9.27
N LYS A 180 9.33 -9.86 -9.02
CA LYS A 180 10.17 -9.62 -7.84
C LYS A 180 9.50 -10.06 -6.53
N THR A 181 8.24 -9.67 -6.29
CA THR A 181 7.48 -10.01 -5.06
C THR A 181 7.35 -11.54 -4.87
N LYS A 182 7.07 -12.28 -5.95
CA LYS A 182 6.96 -13.75 -5.88
C LYS A 182 8.30 -14.41 -5.53
N VAL A 183 9.39 -13.95 -6.15
CA VAL A 183 10.74 -14.44 -5.86
C VAL A 183 11.14 -14.15 -4.42
N SER A 184 11.00 -12.91 -3.97
CA SER A 184 11.33 -12.50 -2.60
C SER A 184 10.51 -13.21 -1.52
N ARG A 185 9.32 -13.72 -1.84
CA ARG A 185 8.53 -14.54 -0.91
C ARG A 185 8.93 -16.01 -0.92
N GLY A 186 9.44 -16.50 -2.04
CA GLY A 186 9.85 -17.90 -2.20
C GLY A 186 11.02 -18.31 -1.32
N VAL A 187 11.86 -17.36 -0.89
CA VAL A 187 13.05 -17.60 -0.05
C VAL A 187 12.77 -17.47 1.45
N ILE A 188 11.56 -17.07 1.86
CA ILE A 188 11.22 -16.90 3.28
C ILE A 188 11.17 -18.27 3.97
N PRO A 189 11.85 -18.43 5.14
CA PRO A 189 11.90 -19.70 5.84
C PRO A 189 10.51 -20.12 6.35
N LYS A 190 10.17 -21.40 6.19
CA LYS A 190 8.91 -21.98 6.69
C LYS A 190 8.99 -22.35 8.18
N LYS A 191 10.18 -22.45 8.72
CA LYS A 191 10.45 -22.74 10.15
C LYS A 191 11.50 -21.75 10.63
N VAL A 192 11.32 -21.20 11.82
CA VAL A 192 12.21 -20.23 12.44
C VAL A 192 12.55 -20.65 13.86
N LYS A 193 13.70 -20.24 14.36
CA LYS A 193 14.09 -20.47 15.77
C LYS A 193 13.26 -19.57 16.69
N LEU A 194 12.89 -20.08 17.85
CA LEU A 194 12.15 -19.30 18.85
C LEU A 194 12.92 -18.05 19.28
N THR A 195 14.24 -18.13 19.37
CA THR A 195 15.12 -17.00 19.69
C THR A 195 14.96 -15.84 18.68
N ASP A 196 14.86 -16.17 17.38
CA ASP A 196 14.72 -15.19 16.32
C ASP A 196 13.32 -14.55 16.35
N VAL A 197 12.28 -15.33 16.70
CA VAL A 197 10.92 -14.83 16.92
C VAL A 197 10.90 -13.83 18.08
N VAL A 198 11.55 -14.17 19.22
CA VAL A 198 11.65 -13.29 20.39
C VAL A 198 12.37 -11.99 20.02
N ALA A 199 13.48 -12.06 19.26
CA ALA A 199 14.21 -10.89 18.81
C ALA A 199 13.33 -9.98 17.91
N ASN A 200 12.63 -10.55 16.92
CA ASN A 200 11.74 -9.78 16.05
C ASN A 200 10.56 -9.17 16.80
N ILE A 201 9.93 -9.90 17.74
CA ILE A 201 8.86 -9.35 18.59
C ILE A 201 9.36 -8.17 19.42
N SER A 202 10.55 -8.29 20.03
CA SER A 202 11.17 -7.22 20.81
C SER A 202 11.40 -5.97 19.96
N ASN A 203 11.99 -6.13 18.78
CA ASN A 203 12.26 -5.04 17.86
C ASN A 203 10.95 -4.41 17.33
N ALA A 204 9.97 -5.22 16.92
CA ALA A 204 8.68 -4.73 16.46
C ALA A 204 7.94 -3.93 17.55
N SER A 205 7.92 -4.44 18.78
CA SER A 205 7.33 -3.74 19.93
C SER A 205 8.05 -2.42 20.21
N SER A 206 9.37 -2.40 20.09
CA SER A 206 10.19 -1.18 20.26
C SER A 206 9.92 -0.14 19.16
N ILE A 207 9.67 -0.54 17.91
CA ILE A 207 9.23 0.35 16.83
C ILE A 207 7.89 1.00 17.20
N VAL A 208 6.91 0.21 17.61
CA VAL A 208 5.59 0.75 18.02
C VAL A 208 5.74 1.72 19.19
N ALA A 209 6.52 1.34 20.22
CA ALA A 209 6.82 2.23 21.34
C ALA A 209 7.53 3.52 20.89
N GLY A 210 8.42 3.44 19.92
CA GLY A 210 9.12 4.61 19.34
C GLY A 210 8.15 5.57 18.64
N PHE A 211 7.20 5.05 17.85
CA PHE A 211 6.15 5.88 17.25
C PHE A 211 5.24 6.51 18.31
N MET A 212 4.82 5.74 19.30
CA MET A 212 3.98 6.25 20.42
C MET A 212 4.68 7.33 21.24
N LYS A 213 5.98 7.15 21.51
CA LYS A 213 6.80 8.12 22.27
C LYS A 213 7.33 9.26 21.41
N LYS A 214 7.09 9.27 20.11
CA LYS A 214 7.66 10.24 19.17
C LYS A 214 9.19 10.24 19.19
N ASP A 215 9.83 9.09 19.36
CA ASP A 215 11.28 8.89 19.44
C ASP A 215 11.86 8.27 18.17
N PRO A 216 12.38 9.11 17.22
CA PRO A 216 12.98 8.61 15.98
C PRO A 216 14.21 7.73 16.19
N LYS A 217 14.96 7.95 17.28
CA LYS A 217 16.15 7.17 17.61
C LYS A 217 15.78 5.75 18.01
N LEU A 218 14.74 5.60 18.84
CA LEU A 218 14.22 4.30 19.22
C LEU A 218 13.69 3.56 17.99
N ILE A 219 12.94 4.25 17.10
CA ILE A 219 12.46 3.66 15.85
C ILE A 219 13.65 3.15 15.02
N GLY A 220 14.64 3.99 14.73
CA GLY A 220 15.79 3.64 13.88
C GLY A 220 16.65 2.50 14.45
N ASN A 221 16.86 2.47 15.76
CA ASN A 221 17.63 1.41 16.43
C ASN A 221 16.94 0.04 16.42
N SER A 222 15.61 0.04 16.22
CA SER A 222 14.77 -1.15 16.29
C SER A 222 14.41 -1.73 14.89
N ILE A 223 14.80 -1.06 13.80
CA ILE A 223 14.63 -1.58 12.43
C ILE A 223 15.70 -2.66 12.18
N LYS A 224 15.47 -3.83 12.78
CA LYS A 224 16.33 -5.02 12.61
C LYS A 224 15.45 -6.24 12.51
N ASP A 225 15.52 -6.92 11.38
CA ASP A 225 14.86 -8.20 11.15
C ASP A 225 15.91 -9.31 11.11
N VAL A 226 15.69 -10.36 11.86
CA VAL A 226 16.59 -11.53 11.93
C VAL A 226 16.00 -12.76 11.23
N ILE A 227 14.85 -12.63 10.57
CA ILE A 227 14.12 -13.73 9.92
C ILE A 227 14.03 -13.53 8.41
N VAL A 228 13.40 -12.43 7.96
CA VAL A 228 13.05 -12.22 6.55
C VAL A 228 14.17 -11.53 5.77
N GLU A 229 14.75 -10.46 6.33
CA GLU A 229 15.83 -9.72 5.66
C GLU A 229 17.06 -10.62 5.38
N PRO A 230 17.58 -11.40 6.34
CA PRO A 230 18.70 -12.31 6.07
C PRO A 230 18.40 -13.32 4.95
N ALA A 231 17.16 -13.83 4.89
CA ALA A 231 16.76 -14.78 3.86
C ALA A 231 16.66 -14.15 2.44
N ARG A 232 16.62 -12.83 2.34
CA ARG A 232 16.50 -12.07 1.07
C ARG A 232 17.82 -11.48 0.58
N GLN A 233 18.91 -11.61 1.33
CA GLN A 233 20.22 -11.05 1.00
C GLN A 233 21.02 -11.88 -0.02
N HIS A 234 20.50 -13.03 -0.48
CA HIS A 234 21.16 -13.96 -1.40
C HIS A 234 20.63 -13.86 -2.81
#